data_bf6e71ae106d0a14e704919b9a0e475a
#
_entry.id   bf6e71ae106d0a14e704919b9a0e475a
#
_cell.length_a   1.000
_cell.length_b   1.000
_cell.length_c   1.000
_cell.angle_alpha   90.00
_cell.angle_beta   90.00
_cell.angle_gamma   90.00
#
_symmetry.space_group_name_H-M   'P 1'
#
loop_
_entity.id
_entity.type
_entity.pdbx_description
1 polymer ?
#
loop_
_entity_poly.entity_id
_entity_poly.type
_entity_poly.pdbx_seq_one_letter_code
_entity_poly.pdbx_strand_id
1 'polypeptide(L)'
;MFGECHAHIIMDGVNYRHAVDVHKNGPDDRIIREHLKAYQERGIVFVRDGGDALGVSVRAKELAPEYGIDYRTPIFAIHKEGHYGSIVGKGFATMVEFHKRVLEAKQAGADFIKIMTTGILDFNEHGAITGTPLDGSEVKEMVHIAHEEGMAVMSHTNGDYGVQAAVAAGVDSLEHGNYMNEESLAMLAESDTVWVPTLVTVRNLLGDGRYDDETLKPIIESAEENIRKAFRMGIKAAPGSDAGAYRVIHGKGIQDEVQSFVEILGDQDAAYRWLTEGEAKIRKKFTHPEL
;
A
#
# COMPACT_ATOMS: atom_id res chain seq x y z
N MET A 1 13.85 -2.00 -14.58
CA MET A 1 13.44 -2.64 -13.30
C MET A 1 12.46 -1.71 -12.62
N PHE A 2 11.35 -2.22 -12.09
CA PHE A 2 10.33 -1.43 -11.40
C PHE A 2 10.73 -1.13 -9.96
N GLY A 3 10.24 -0.01 -9.41
CA GLY A 3 10.25 0.29 -8.00
C GLY A 3 9.16 -0.48 -7.25
N GLU A 4 9.28 -0.56 -5.93
CA GLU A 4 8.29 -1.10 -5.02
C GLU A 4 7.43 0.05 -4.46
N CYS A 5 6.21 0.20 -4.97
CA CYS A 5 5.33 1.32 -4.54
C CYS A 5 4.51 1.03 -3.29
N HIS A 6 4.58 -0.18 -2.72
CA HIS A 6 3.92 -0.54 -1.47
C HIS A 6 4.65 -1.68 -0.76
N ALA A 7 5.29 -1.39 0.35
CA ALA A 7 5.95 -2.36 1.20
C ALA A 7 5.75 -2.05 2.69
N HIS A 8 6.07 -3.00 3.56
CA HIS A 8 6.16 -2.86 5.00
C HIS A 8 7.45 -3.50 5.50
N ILE A 9 8.54 -2.71 5.56
CA ILE A 9 9.89 -3.19 5.89
C ILE A 9 9.99 -3.83 7.28
N ILE A 10 9.07 -3.49 8.19
CA ILE A 10 8.97 -4.07 9.54
C ILE A 10 8.52 -5.53 9.53
N MET A 11 7.84 -5.97 8.47
CA MET A 11 7.33 -7.35 8.32
C MET A 11 8.25 -8.18 7.41
N ASP A 12 8.19 -9.51 7.49
CA ASP A 12 9.11 -10.44 6.84
C ASP A 12 8.51 -11.29 5.70
N GLY A 13 7.18 -11.19 5.50
CA GLY A 13 6.46 -12.04 4.55
C GLY A 13 6.21 -13.48 5.02
N VAL A 14 6.58 -13.81 6.25
CA VAL A 14 6.47 -15.16 6.82
C VAL A 14 5.61 -15.16 8.08
N ASN A 15 5.97 -14.35 9.08
CA ASN A 15 5.27 -14.25 10.35
C ASN A 15 5.33 -12.82 10.89
N TYR A 16 4.34 -12.00 10.54
CA TYR A 16 4.31 -10.59 10.91
C TYR A 16 4.40 -10.34 12.43
N ARG A 17 3.83 -11.23 13.27
CA ARG A 17 3.86 -11.06 14.74
C ARG A 17 5.29 -11.21 15.26
N HIS A 18 6.01 -12.20 14.77
CA HIS A 18 7.41 -12.41 15.12
C HIS A 18 8.28 -11.27 14.58
N ALA A 19 8.08 -10.88 13.33
CA ALA A 19 8.82 -9.80 12.69
C ALA A 19 8.66 -8.47 13.45
N VAL A 20 7.42 -8.11 13.84
CA VAL A 20 7.16 -6.91 14.66
C VAL A 20 7.76 -7.04 16.07
N ASP A 21 7.65 -8.22 16.72
CA ASP A 21 8.17 -8.44 18.07
C ASP A 21 9.70 -8.30 18.16
N VAL A 22 10.42 -8.64 17.11
CA VAL A 22 11.88 -8.44 17.04
C VAL A 22 12.26 -6.97 17.22
N HIS A 23 11.43 -6.05 16.75
CA HIS A 23 11.68 -4.61 16.80
C HIS A 23 11.09 -3.90 18.03
N LYS A 24 10.47 -4.62 18.98
CA LYS A 24 9.81 -4.03 20.15
C LYS A 24 10.72 -3.22 21.09
N ASN A 25 12.02 -3.49 21.07
CA ASN A 25 13.02 -2.76 21.84
C ASN A 25 13.84 -1.76 21.00
N GLY A 26 13.39 -1.48 19.80
CA GLY A 26 14.02 -0.63 18.79
C GLY A 26 14.32 -1.38 17.50
N PRO A 27 14.58 -0.64 16.41
CA PRO A 27 14.91 -1.22 15.10
C PRO A 27 16.12 -2.15 15.14
N ASP A 28 16.02 -3.35 14.58
CA ASP A 28 17.13 -4.27 14.36
C ASP A 28 17.75 -3.99 12.97
N ASP A 29 18.89 -3.31 12.96
CA ASP A 29 19.61 -2.94 11.73
C ASP A 29 19.97 -4.14 10.86
N ARG A 30 20.23 -5.32 11.43
CA ARG A 30 20.59 -6.53 10.67
C ARG A 30 19.43 -6.97 9.78
N ILE A 31 18.23 -7.02 10.33
CA ILE A 31 17.02 -7.43 9.59
C ILE A 31 16.67 -6.38 8.53
N ILE A 32 16.73 -5.11 8.90
CA ILE A 32 16.46 -4.02 7.94
C ILE A 32 17.44 -4.09 6.76
N ARG A 33 18.72 -4.31 7.03
CA ARG A 33 19.76 -4.47 6.00
C ARG A 33 19.54 -5.71 5.13
N GLU A 34 19.07 -6.81 5.69
CA GLU A 34 18.71 -8.02 4.92
C GLU A 34 17.57 -7.70 3.93
N HIS A 35 16.54 -6.97 4.36
CA HIS A 35 15.43 -6.56 3.49
C HIS A 35 15.88 -5.56 2.41
N LEU A 36 16.65 -4.53 2.77
CA LEU A 36 17.19 -3.55 1.80
C LEU A 36 18.11 -4.23 0.77
N LYS A 37 18.94 -5.17 1.21
CA LYS A 37 19.80 -5.95 0.34
C LYS A 37 18.99 -6.81 -0.64
N ALA A 38 17.86 -7.37 -0.21
CA ALA A 38 16.98 -8.14 -1.10
C ALA A 38 16.41 -7.30 -2.26
N TYR A 39 16.15 -6.01 -2.04
CA TYR A 39 15.81 -5.06 -3.11
C TYR A 39 17.01 -4.73 -3.99
N GLN A 40 18.15 -4.40 -3.40
CA GLN A 40 19.38 -4.06 -4.15
C GLN A 40 19.82 -5.19 -5.09
N GLU A 41 19.85 -6.44 -4.61
CA GLU A 41 20.25 -7.62 -5.40
C GLU A 41 19.36 -7.84 -6.63
N ARG A 42 18.15 -7.27 -6.62
CA ARG A 42 17.19 -7.31 -7.73
C ARG A 42 17.15 -6.01 -8.55
N GLY A 43 18.09 -5.08 -8.27
CA GLY A 43 18.18 -3.81 -8.98
C GLY A 43 17.00 -2.86 -8.71
N ILE A 44 16.28 -3.03 -7.59
CA ILE A 44 15.19 -2.15 -7.19
C ILE A 44 15.78 -0.95 -6.48
N VAL A 45 15.55 0.24 -7.02
CA VAL A 45 16.15 1.51 -6.57
C VAL A 45 15.13 2.47 -5.95
N PHE A 46 13.90 2.06 -5.80
CA PHE A 46 12.82 2.82 -5.17
C PHE A 46 11.95 1.92 -4.32
N VAL A 47 11.67 2.35 -3.10
CA VAL A 47 10.75 1.69 -2.18
C VAL A 47 9.88 2.74 -1.49
N ARG A 48 8.55 2.58 -1.57
CA ARG A 48 7.57 3.35 -0.78
C ARG A 48 6.97 2.43 0.28
N ASP A 49 7.31 2.71 1.52
CA ASP A 49 6.91 1.94 2.70
C ASP A 49 5.59 2.45 3.30
N GLY A 50 4.81 1.58 3.91
CA GLY A 50 3.56 1.92 4.58
C GLY A 50 3.72 2.47 6.01
N GLY A 51 4.94 2.56 6.52
CA GLY A 51 5.25 3.05 7.86
C GLY A 51 5.06 2.02 8.98
N ASP A 52 5.54 2.38 10.17
CA ASP A 52 5.34 1.61 11.40
C ASP A 52 5.47 2.49 12.65
N ALA A 53 4.92 2.04 13.78
CA ALA A 53 4.98 2.78 15.04
C ALA A 53 6.25 2.53 15.87
N LEU A 54 7.17 1.66 15.42
CA LEU A 54 8.39 1.26 16.15
C LEU A 54 9.66 1.93 15.62
N GLY A 55 9.55 2.75 14.55
CA GLY A 55 10.66 3.49 13.95
C GLY A 55 11.52 2.69 12.98
N VAL A 56 11.06 1.50 12.57
CA VAL A 56 11.78 0.62 11.65
C VAL A 56 11.88 1.26 10.27
N SER A 57 10.78 1.82 9.75
CA SER A 57 10.75 2.50 8.46
C SER A 57 11.60 3.79 8.45
N VAL A 58 11.68 4.50 9.58
CA VAL A 58 12.59 5.65 9.75
C VAL A 58 14.05 5.17 9.63
N ARG A 59 14.38 4.11 10.38
CA ARG A 59 15.72 3.54 10.34
C ARG A 59 16.08 2.98 8.96
N ALA A 60 15.12 2.36 8.28
CA ALA A 60 15.30 1.90 6.91
C ALA A 60 15.60 3.07 5.95
N LYS A 61 14.91 4.21 6.09
CA LYS A 61 15.16 5.42 5.29
C LYS A 61 16.60 5.94 5.49
N GLU A 62 17.14 5.88 6.72
CA GLU A 62 18.52 6.27 7.00
C GLU A 62 19.54 5.31 6.36
N LEU A 63 19.24 4.01 6.32
CA LEU A 63 20.15 2.98 5.80
C LEU A 63 20.05 2.77 4.28
N ALA A 64 18.89 3.08 3.67
CA ALA A 64 18.60 2.82 2.27
C ALA A 64 19.62 3.43 1.26
N PRO A 65 20.21 4.62 1.49
CA PRO A 65 21.23 5.17 0.61
C PRO A 65 22.46 4.27 0.46
N GLU A 66 22.82 3.47 1.48
CA GLU A 66 23.93 2.51 1.41
C GLU A 66 23.68 1.41 0.35
N TYR A 67 22.41 1.19 -0.01
CA TYR A 67 21.95 0.22 -1.00
C TYR A 67 21.53 0.87 -2.34
N GLY A 68 21.70 2.19 -2.48
CA GLY A 68 21.29 2.93 -3.68
C GLY A 68 19.77 3.03 -3.85
N ILE A 69 19.00 2.98 -2.75
CA ILE A 69 17.54 2.98 -2.75
C ILE A 69 17.02 4.37 -2.34
N ASP A 70 16.18 4.99 -3.19
CA ASP A 70 15.28 6.09 -2.82
C ASP A 70 14.13 5.48 -1.99
N TYR A 71 14.19 5.65 -0.67
CA TYR A 71 13.24 5.07 0.26
C TYR A 71 12.35 6.15 0.86
N ARG A 72 11.03 5.97 0.73
CA ARG A 72 10.03 6.92 1.21
C ARG A 72 9.08 6.28 2.20
N THR A 73 8.74 7.02 3.25
CA THR A 73 7.92 6.52 4.36
C THR A 73 6.98 7.61 4.91
N PRO A 74 5.75 7.25 5.34
CA PRO A 74 4.87 8.11 6.11
C PRO A 74 5.26 8.19 7.59
N ILE A 75 6.39 7.57 7.99
CA ILE A 75 6.80 7.30 9.36
C ILE A 75 5.92 6.24 10.02
N PHE A 76 4.62 6.51 10.16
CA PHE A 76 3.59 5.57 10.63
C PHE A 76 2.29 5.77 9.85
N ALA A 77 1.47 4.72 9.78
CA ALA A 77 0.11 4.84 9.29
C ALA A 77 -0.78 5.51 10.36
N ILE A 78 -1.84 6.19 9.94
CA ILE A 78 -2.83 6.79 10.84
C ILE A 78 -4.15 6.02 10.70
N HIS A 79 -4.67 5.48 11.80
CA HIS A 79 -5.91 4.73 11.82
C HIS A 79 -6.87 5.26 12.88
N LYS A 80 -8.17 5.15 12.64
CA LYS A 80 -9.17 5.47 13.67
C LYS A 80 -9.13 4.41 14.77
N GLU A 81 -9.26 4.82 16.03
CA GLU A 81 -9.34 3.91 17.16
C GLU A 81 -10.49 2.91 17.01
N GLY A 82 -10.25 1.65 17.33
CA GLY A 82 -11.20 0.55 17.10
C GLY A 82 -11.29 0.04 15.66
N HIS A 83 -10.59 0.65 14.69
CA HIS A 83 -10.50 0.21 13.30
C HIS A 83 -9.15 -0.45 12.98
N TYR A 84 -9.03 -0.99 11.76
CA TYR A 84 -7.81 -1.64 11.28
C TYR A 84 -6.64 -0.65 11.18
N GLY A 85 -5.40 -1.12 11.50
CA GLY A 85 -4.17 -0.36 11.28
C GLY A 85 -3.20 -0.30 12.47
N SER A 86 -3.58 -0.82 13.64
CA SER A 86 -2.77 -0.73 14.87
C SER A 86 -1.39 -1.41 14.78
N ILE A 87 -1.20 -2.37 13.85
CA ILE A 87 0.07 -3.08 13.67
C ILE A 87 1.16 -2.14 13.14
N VAL A 88 0.78 -1.21 12.25
CA VAL A 88 1.71 -0.33 11.53
C VAL A 88 1.47 1.15 11.82
N GLY A 89 0.52 1.48 12.69
CA GLY A 89 0.03 2.84 12.83
C GLY A 89 -0.17 3.35 14.24
N LYS A 90 -0.51 4.63 14.30
CA LYS A 90 -0.95 5.35 15.50
C LYS A 90 -2.41 5.73 15.39
N GLY A 91 -3.15 5.53 16.50
CA GLY A 91 -4.58 5.81 16.55
C GLY A 91 -4.93 7.28 16.70
N PHE A 92 -6.17 7.62 16.27
CA PHE A 92 -6.86 8.87 16.58
C PHE A 92 -8.33 8.59 16.90
N ALA A 93 -8.95 9.41 17.75
CA ALA A 93 -10.38 9.34 18.08
C ALA A 93 -11.16 10.52 17.46
N THR A 94 -10.51 11.66 17.26
CA THR A 94 -11.13 12.91 16.74
C THR A 94 -10.31 13.49 15.60
N MET A 95 -10.91 14.33 14.72
CA MET A 95 -10.18 15.00 13.65
C MET A 95 -9.08 15.95 14.20
N VAL A 96 -9.25 16.50 15.39
CA VAL A 96 -8.19 17.28 16.06
C VAL A 96 -6.98 16.40 16.38
N GLU A 97 -7.20 15.17 16.81
CA GLU A 97 -6.12 14.20 17.04
C GLU A 97 -5.52 13.70 15.73
N PHE A 98 -6.35 13.48 14.70
CA PHE A 98 -5.87 13.17 13.36
C PHE A 98 -4.90 14.25 12.85
N HIS A 99 -5.28 15.52 12.93
CA HIS A 99 -4.40 16.63 12.54
C HIS A 99 -3.09 16.64 13.35
N LYS A 100 -3.15 16.38 14.66
CA LYS A 100 -1.92 16.24 15.48
C LYS A 100 -1.03 15.10 14.97
N ARG A 101 -1.61 13.95 14.53
CA ARG A 101 -0.84 12.83 13.94
C ARG A 101 -0.20 13.22 12.60
N VAL A 102 -0.90 13.98 11.76
CA VAL A 102 -0.35 14.52 10.51
C VAL A 102 0.85 15.41 10.79
N LEU A 103 0.72 16.37 11.74
CA LEU A 103 1.83 17.24 12.13
C LEU A 103 3.00 16.47 12.75
N GLU A 104 2.72 15.46 13.58
CA GLU A 104 3.74 14.57 14.16
C GLU A 104 4.53 13.84 13.06
N ALA A 105 3.85 13.25 12.08
CA ALA A 105 4.49 12.58 10.96
C ALA A 105 5.34 13.56 10.13
N LYS A 106 4.78 14.73 9.78
CA LYS A 106 5.48 15.78 9.03
C LYS A 106 6.75 16.26 9.75
N GLN A 107 6.67 16.52 11.06
CA GLN A 107 7.82 16.93 11.87
C GLN A 107 8.89 15.84 12.00
N ALA A 108 8.48 14.56 11.94
CA ALA A 108 9.39 13.43 11.92
C ALA A 108 10.02 13.14 10.54
N GLY A 109 9.71 13.95 9.51
CA GLY A 109 10.28 13.83 8.17
C GLY A 109 9.55 12.85 7.26
N ALA A 110 8.22 12.68 7.44
CA ALA A 110 7.39 11.90 6.55
C ALA A 110 7.41 12.44 5.12
N ASP A 111 7.46 11.56 4.13
CA ASP A 111 7.37 11.94 2.71
C ASP A 111 5.91 12.12 2.27
N PHE A 112 4.96 11.52 2.99
CA PHE A 112 3.52 11.53 2.72
C PHE A 112 2.75 11.05 3.96
N ILE A 113 1.42 11.08 3.92
CA ILE A 113 0.54 10.53 4.97
C ILE A 113 -0.06 9.21 4.50
N LYS A 114 -0.03 8.17 5.35
CA LYS A 114 -0.75 6.90 5.15
C LYS A 114 -1.98 6.86 6.04
N ILE A 115 -3.16 6.63 5.46
CA ILE A 115 -4.42 6.43 6.19
C ILE A 115 -5.00 5.04 5.95
N MET A 116 -5.78 4.56 6.93
CA MET A 116 -6.50 3.29 6.88
C MET A 116 -7.99 3.59 6.86
N THR A 117 -8.67 3.38 5.74
CA THR A 117 -10.10 3.73 5.57
C THR A 117 -11.03 2.54 5.73
N THR A 118 -10.51 1.32 5.55
CA THR A 118 -11.27 0.07 5.68
C THR A 118 -10.43 -0.99 6.41
N GLY A 119 -11.02 -2.16 6.65
CA GLY A 119 -10.28 -3.36 7.02
C GLY A 119 -9.64 -4.06 5.82
N ILE A 120 -9.12 -5.26 6.06
CA ILE A 120 -8.54 -6.14 5.03
C ILE A 120 -9.61 -7.10 4.48
N LEU A 121 -9.26 -7.79 3.39
CA LEU A 121 -10.05 -8.92 2.90
C LEU A 121 -10.23 -9.98 3.99
N ASP A 122 -11.41 -10.59 4.06
CA ASP A 122 -11.56 -11.88 4.72
C ASP A 122 -11.22 -12.99 3.70
N PHE A 123 -10.08 -13.65 3.89
CA PHE A 123 -9.63 -14.72 3.01
C PHE A 123 -10.42 -16.03 3.18
N ASN A 124 -11.36 -16.09 4.13
CA ASN A 124 -12.24 -17.23 4.35
C ASN A 124 -13.63 -17.04 3.75
N GLU A 125 -13.96 -15.80 3.30
CA GLU A 125 -15.27 -15.47 2.75
C GLU A 125 -15.12 -14.50 1.57
N HIS A 126 -15.46 -15.00 0.36
CA HIS A 126 -15.46 -14.15 -0.84
C HIS A 126 -16.47 -12.99 -0.70
N GLY A 127 -16.04 -11.78 -1.02
CA GLY A 127 -16.86 -10.56 -0.93
C GLY A 127 -16.80 -9.87 0.43
N ALA A 128 -16.23 -10.51 1.45
CA ALA A 128 -16.15 -9.94 2.80
C ALA A 128 -14.88 -9.12 3.04
N ILE A 129 -15.05 -8.06 3.84
CA ILE A 129 -13.97 -7.19 4.35
C ILE A 129 -14.12 -7.11 5.86
N THR A 130 -13.01 -7.20 6.58
CA THR A 130 -13.02 -7.12 8.05
C THR A 130 -13.34 -5.70 8.52
N GLY A 131 -14.12 -5.61 9.61
CA GLY A 131 -14.45 -4.32 10.23
C GLY A 131 -15.43 -3.47 9.41
N THR A 132 -15.63 -2.24 9.86
CA THR A 132 -16.52 -1.27 9.21
C THR A 132 -15.69 -0.22 8.48
N PRO A 133 -15.99 0.15 7.23
CA PRO A 133 -15.38 1.28 6.54
C PRO A 133 -15.60 2.59 7.32
N LEU A 134 -14.67 3.53 7.18
CA LEU A 134 -14.87 4.90 7.66
C LEU A 134 -15.96 5.60 6.85
N ASP A 135 -16.65 6.54 7.48
CA ASP A 135 -17.63 7.39 6.80
C ASP A 135 -16.94 8.26 5.73
N GLY A 136 -17.58 8.43 4.57
CA GLY A 136 -17.00 9.18 3.46
C GLY A 136 -16.74 10.65 3.78
N SER A 137 -17.54 11.29 4.65
CA SER A 137 -17.30 12.65 5.11
C SER A 137 -16.05 12.74 6.00
N GLU A 138 -15.83 11.73 6.82
CA GLU A 138 -14.64 11.61 7.66
C GLU A 138 -13.38 11.41 6.81
N VAL A 139 -13.42 10.51 5.81
CA VAL A 139 -12.31 10.31 4.87
C VAL A 139 -11.99 11.60 4.12
N LYS A 140 -13.01 12.33 3.67
CA LYS A 140 -12.84 13.64 3.01
C LYS A 140 -12.14 14.65 3.89
N GLU A 141 -12.51 14.75 5.17
CA GLU A 141 -11.87 15.65 6.13
C GLU A 141 -10.42 15.25 6.39
N MET A 142 -10.14 13.95 6.52
CA MET A 142 -8.76 13.43 6.69
C MET A 142 -7.86 13.81 5.51
N VAL A 143 -8.33 13.60 4.28
CA VAL A 143 -7.58 13.95 3.07
C VAL A 143 -7.37 15.45 2.97
N HIS A 144 -8.42 16.25 3.25
CA HIS A 144 -8.32 17.71 3.27
C HIS A 144 -7.25 18.20 4.27
N ILE A 145 -7.25 17.70 5.50
CA ILE A 145 -6.26 18.05 6.53
C ILE A 145 -4.84 17.74 6.05
N ALA A 146 -4.61 16.55 5.47
CA ALA A 146 -3.29 16.16 4.97
C ALA A 146 -2.83 17.07 3.81
N HIS A 147 -3.73 17.39 2.87
CA HIS A 147 -3.43 18.27 1.73
C HIS A 147 -3.16 19.71 2.15
N GLU A 148 -3.88 20.26 3.16
CA GLU A 148 -3.59 21.59 3.72
C GLU A 148 -2.20 21.66 4.35
N GLU A 149 -1.69 20.54 4.86
CA GLU A 149 -0.32 20.43 5.36
C GLU A 149 0.72 20.17 4.23
N GLY A 150 0.28 20.14 2.96
CA GLY A 150 1.13 19.91 1.79
C GLY A 150 1.55 18.46 1.59
N MET A 151 0.86 17.49 2.25
CA MET A 151 1.22 16.07 2.25
C MET A 151 0.32 15.29 1.30
N ALA A 152 0.92 14.46 0.42
CA ALA A 152 0.17 13.48 -0.36
C ALA A 152 -0.42 12.39 0.54
N VAL A 153 -1.51 11.75 0.10
CA VAL A 153 -2.22 10.73 0.88
C VAL A 153 -2.21 9.37 0.18
N MET A 154 -1.64 8.37 0.86
CA MET A 154 -1.69 6.95 0.54
C MET A 154 -2.79 6.28 1.36
N SER A 155 -3.78 5.63 0.71
CA SER A 155 -4.95 5.08 1.41
C SER A 155 -5.07 3.57 1.27
N HIS A 156 -5.00 2.84 2.40
CA HIS A 156 -5.43 1.44 2.46
C HIS A 156 -6.94 1.39 2.36
N THR A 157 -7.48 0.75 1.33
CA THR A 157 -8.90 0.79 1.02
C THR A 157 -9.35 -0.46 0.28
N ASN A 158 -10.48 -1.04 0.68
CA ASN A 158 -11.13 -2.18 0.04
C ASN A 158 -12.65 -1.96 -0.04
N GLY A 159 -13.29 -2.64 -0.99
CA GLY A 159 -14.74 -2.62 -1.19
C GLY A 159 -15.26 -1.36 -1.87
N ASP A 160 -16.40 -1.47 -2.50
CA ASP A 160 -17.01 -0.38 -3.29
C ASP A 160 -17.15 0.91 -2.53
N TYR A 161 -17.80 0.85 -1.38
CA TYR A 161 -18.06 2.04 -0.56
C TYR A 161 -16.74 2.74 -0.14
N GLY A 162 -15.76 1.96 0.34
CA GLY A 162 -14.46 2.49 0.75
C GLY A 162 -13.73 3.15 -0.41
N VAL A 163 -13.70 2.49 -1.58
CA VAL A 163 -13.04 3.01 -2.78
C VAL A 163 -13.71 4.29 -3.26
N GLN A 164 -15.04 4.31 -3.37
CA GLN A 164 -15.79 5.51 -3.78
C GLN A 164 -15.53 6.67 -2.82
N ALA A 165 -15.57 6.43 -1.51
CA ALA A 165 -15.28 7.43 -0.50
C ALA A 165 -13.85 7.98 -0.61
N ALA A 166 -12.84 7.11 -0.77
CA ALA A 166 -11.43 7.50 -0.89
C ALA A 166 -11.16 8.30 -2.19
N VAL A 167 -11.69 7.84 -3.33
CA VAL A 167 -11.55 8.53 -4.62
C VAL A 167 -12.27 9.89 -4.60
N ALA A 168 -13.50 9.94 -4.08
CA ALA A 168 -14.25 11.21 -3.94
C ALA A 168 -13.57 12.20 -2.98
N ALA A 169 -12.85 11.70 -1.98
CA ALA A 169 -12.04 12.51 -1.07
C ALA A 169 -10.76 13.05 -1.73
N GLY A 170 -10.31 12.47 -2.84
CA GLY A 170 -9.13 12.88 -3.59
C GLY A 170 -7.82 12.30 -3.03
N VAL A 171 -7.81 11.05 -2.55
CA VAL A 171 -6.56 10.38 -2.17
C VAL A 171 -5.59 10.32 -3.36
N ASP A 172 -4.31 10.47 -3.11
CA ASP A 172 -3.29 10.50 -4.17
C ASP A 172 -2.92 9.09 -4.66
N SER A 173 -3.00 8.08 -3.78
CA SER A 173 -2.98 6.67 -4.19
C SER A 173 -3.95 5.83 -3.39
N LEU A 174 -4.51 4.84 -4.06
CA LEU A 174 -5.45 3.86 -3.53
C LEU A 174 -4.75 2.50 -3.55
N GLU A 175 -4.53 1.95 -2.37
CA GLU A 175 -3.87 0.67 -2.18
C GLU A 175 -4.91 -0.46 -2.12
N HIS A 176 -4.61 -1.60 -2.71
CA HIS A 176 -5.45 -2.79 -2.83
C HIS A 176 -6.68 -2.57 -3.73
N GLY A 177 -7.73 -1.93 -3.25
CA GLY A 177 -8.95 -1.70 -4.04
C GLY A 177 -9.67 -2.99 -4.43
N ASN A 178 -9.65 -4.00 -3.56
CA ASN A 178 -10.35 -5.25 -3.84
C ASN A 178 -11.86 -5.03 -3.85
N TYR A 179 -12.57 -5.81 -4.67
CA TYR A 179 -14.03 -5.78 -4.84
C TYR A 179 -14.60 -4.44 -5.35
N MET A 180 -13.84 -3.72 -6.20
CA MET A 180 -14.39 -2.57 -6.93
C MET A 180 -15.45 -3.03 -7.94
N ASN A 181 -16.60 -2.33 -7.95
CA ASN A 181 -17.61 -2.45 -8.99
C ASN A 181 -17.33 -1.50 -10.17
N GLU A 182 -18.21 -1.47 -11.16
CA GLU A 182 -18.04 -0.62 -12.36
C GLU A 182 -18.10 0.87 -12.05
N GLU A 183 -18.89 1.29 -11.05
CA GLU A 183 -18.98 2.67 -10.61
C GLU A 183 -17.66 3.12 -9.95
N SER A 184 -17.11 2.29 -9.05
CA SER A 184 -15.81 2.54 -8.42
C SER A 184 -14.69 2.67 -9.45
N LEU A 185 -14.67 1.78 -10.47
CA LEU A 185 -13.70 1.86 -11.56
C LEU A 185 -13.89 3.11 -12.41
N ALA A 186 -15.13 3.52 -12.71
CA ALA A 186 -15.43 4.73 -13.46
C ALA A 186 -14.95 5.98 -12.72
N MET A 187 -15.25 6.09 -11.42
CA MET A 187 -14.76 7.19 -10.59
C MET A 187 -13.23 7.25 -10.55
N LEU A 188 -12.57 6.10 -10.43
CA LEU A 188 -11.11 6.01 -10.42
C LEU A 188 -10.51 6.45 -11.78
N ALA A 189 -11.16 6.09 -12.90
CA ALA A 189 -10.74 6.49 -14.25
C ALA A 189 -10.79 8.01 -14.47
N GLU A 190 -11.78 8.69 -13.87
CA GLU A 190 -11.98 10.13 -13.93
C GLU A 190 -11.11 10.93 -12.93
N SER A 191 -10.43 10.23 -12.00
CA SER A 191 -9.62 10.84 -10.96
C SER A 191 -8.12 10.94 -11.31
N ASP A 192 -7.36 11.66 -10.49
CA ASP A 192 -5.90 11.65 -10.52
C ASP A 192 -5.26 10.61 -9.60
N THR A 193 -6.06 9.86 -8.86
CA THR A 193 -5.63 8.79 -7.97
C THR A 193 -4.87 7.70 -8.73
N VAL A 194 -3.74 7.26 -8.20
CA VAL A 194 -2.99 6.13 -8.72
C VAL A 194 -3.38 4.87 -7.96
N TRP A 195 -3.81 3.83 -8.66
CA TRP A 195 -4.14 2.54 -8.05
C TRP A 195 -2.90 1.65 -7.90
N VAL A 196 -2.72 1.03 -6.73
CA VAL A 196 -1.67 0.06 -6.41
C VAL A 196 -2.33 -1.23 -5.95
N PRO A 197 -2.62 -2.18 -6.85
CA PRO A 197 -3.48 -3.34 -6.57
C PRO A 197 -2.97 -4.32 -5.53
N THR A 198 -1.65 -4.53 -5.45
CA THR A 198 -1.03 -5.53 -4.55
C THR A 198 -1.63 -6.94 -4.68
N LEU A 199 -1.92 -7.36 -5.92
CA LEU A 199 -2.61 -8.62 -6.23
C LEU A 199 -1.93 -9.84 -5.59
N VAL A 200 -0.60 -9.83 -5.49
CA VAL A 200 0.19 -10.95 -4.94
C VAL A 200 -0.11 -11.24 -3.47
N THR A 201 -0.71 -10.31 -2.73
CA THR A 201 -1.16 -10.55 -1.34
C THR A 201 -2.23 -11.65 -1.27
N VAL A 202 -2.97 -11.88 -2.35
CA VAL A 202 -3.96 -12.96 -2.47
C VAL A 202 -3.40 -14.10 -3.34
N ARG A 203 -2.81 -13.75 -4.49
CA ARG A 203 -2.35 -14.73 -5.48
C ARG A 203 -1.30 -15.70 -4.91
N ASN A 204 -0.37 -15.22 -4.09
CA ASN A 204 0.67 -16.02 -3.46
C ASN A 204 0.15 -16.95 -2.34
N LEU A 205 -1.11 -16.86 -1.96
CA LEU A 205 -1.74 -17.76 -0.98
C LEU A 205 -2.24 -19.07 -1.62
N LEU A 206 -2.42 -19.12 -2.94
CA LEU A 206 -2.87 -20.34 -3.63
C LEU A 206 -1.88 -21.50 -3.40
N GLY A 207 -2.41 -22.64 -3.00
CA GLY A 207 -1.63 -23.86 -2.75
C GLY A 207 -0.79 -23.81 -1.48
N ASP A 208 -0.87 -22.75 -0.68
CA ASP A 208 -0.13 -22.63 0.58
C ASP A 208 -0.72 -23.50 1.71
N GLY A 209 -2.02 -23.79 1.65
CA GLY A 209 -2.75 -24.61 2.62
C GLY A 209 -3.21 -23.86 3.87
N ARG A 210 -2.97 -22.54 3.96
CA ARG A 210 -3.45 -21.71 5.07
C ARG A 210 -4.92 -21.32 4.90
N TYR A 211 -5.34 -21.11 3.67
CA TYR A 211 -6.72 -20.76 3.29
C TYR A 211 -7.20 -21.76 2.23
N ASP A 212 -8.52 -21.86 2.08
CA ASP A 212 -9.13 -22.72 1.07
C ASP A 212 -8.97 -22.10 -0.34
N ASP A 213 -8.32 -22.81 -1.24
CA ASP A 213 -8.12 -22.38 -2.63
C ASP A 213 -9.43 -22.09 -3.36
N GLU A 214 -10.53 -22.79 -3.03
CA GLU A 214 -11.84 -22.54 -3.64
C GLU A 214 -12.44 -21.18 -3.20
N THR A 215 -12.04 -20.66 -2.03
CA THR A 215 -12.37 -19.30 -1.59
C THR A 215 -11.44 -18.26 -2.21
N LEU A 216 -10.14 -18.57 -2.34
CA LEU A 216 -9.16 -17.63 -2.89
C LEU A 216 -9.34 -17.39 -4.39
N LYS A 217 -9.65 -18.41 -5.18
CA LYS A 217 -9.80 -18.31 -6.65
C LYS A 217 -10.75 -17.19 -7.07
N PRO A 218 -12.02 -17.12 -6.59
CA PRO A 218 -12.93 -16.06 -7.00
C PRO A 218 -12.48 -14.65 -6.54
N ILE A 219 -11.73 -14.54 -5.44
CA ILE A 219 -11.11 -13.26 -5.02
C ILE A 219 -10.09 -12.82 -6.07
N ILE A 220 -9.20 -13.73 -6.48
CA ILE A 220 -8.16 -13.47 -7.49
C ILE A 220 -8.80 -13.15 -8.84
N GLU A 221 -9.78 -13.93 -9.30
CA GLU A 221 -10.49 -13.71 -10.57
C GLU A 221 -11.15 -12.33 -10.61
N SER A 222 -11.77 -11.91 -9.51
CA SER A 222 -12.37 -10.58 -9.39
C SER A 222 -11.31 -9.46 -9.51
N ALA A 223 -10.18 -9.61 -8.83
CA ALA A 223 -9.09 -8.65 -8.88
C ALA A 223 -8.44 -8.59 -10.28
N GLU A 224 -8.21 -9.74 -10.91
CA GLU A 224 -7.67 -9.82 -12.28
C GLU A 224 -8.60 -9.18 -13.32
N GLU A 225 -9.92 -9.40 -13.20
CA GLU A 225 -10.88 -8.76 -14.10
C GLU A 225 -10.91 -7.24 -13.91
N ASN A 226 -10.80 -6.77 -12.66
CA ASN A 226 -10.67 -5.34 -12.38
C ASN A 226 -9.38 -4.74 -12.96
N ILE A 227 -8.26 -5.47 -12.95
CA ILE A 227 -7.01 -5.05 -13.62
C ILE A 227 -7.21 -4.94 -15.13
N ARG A 228 -7.88 -5.92 -15.79
CA ARG A 228 -8.20 -5.85 -17.22
C ARG A 228 -9.10 -4.66 -17.56
N LYS A 229 -10.14 -4.43 -16.74
CA LYS A 229 -11.04 -3.27 -16.90
C LYS A 229 -10.30 -1.96 -16.71
N ALA A 230 -9.50 -1.82 -15.65
CA ALA A 230 -8.72 -0.63 -15.34
C ALA A 230 -7.77 -0.27 -16.49
N PHE A 231 -7.08 -1.27 -17.05
CA PHE A 231 -6.21 -1.06 -18.23
C PHE A 231 -7.01 -0.50 -19.40
N ARG A 232 -8.15 -1.11 -19.75
CA ARG A 232 -9.01 -0.64 -20.87
C ARG A 232 -9.60 0.76 -20.63
N MET A 233 -9.85 1.13 -19.39
CA MET A 233 -10.39 2.44 -19.00
C MET A 233 -9.31 3.53 -18.85
N GLY A 234 -8.03 3.19 -18.97
CA GLY A 234 -6.93 4.14 -18.80
C GLY A 234 -6.70 4.60 -17.35
N ILE A 235 -7.15 3.80 -16.38
CA ILE A 235 -6.88 4.06 -14.96
C ILE A 235 -5.36 4.03 -14.74
N LYS A 236 -4.85 4.94 -13.93
CA LYS A 236 -3.43 5.01 -13.58
C LYS A 236 -3.12 3.91 -12.55
N ALA A 237 -2.23 2.98 -12.88
CA ALA A 237 -1.81 1.93 -11.95
C ALA A 237 -0.30 1.89 -11.79
N ALA A 238 0.17 1.66 -10.56
CA ALA A 238 1.59 1.52 -10.26
C ALA A 238 1.89 0.15 -9.62
N PRO A 239 3.10 -0.39 -9.83
CA PRO A 239 3.49 -1.66 -9.25
C PRO A 239 3.79 -1.51 -7.76
N GLY A 240 3.19 -2.34 -6.93
CA GLY A 240 3.44 -2.44 -5.50
C GLY A 240 2.94 -3.77 -4.99
N SER A 241 3.72 -4.44 -4.16
CA SER A 241 3.44 -5.83 -3.79
C SER A 241 2.88 -6.01 -2.39
N ASP A 242 2.93 -4.98 -1.54
CA ASP A 242 2.71 -5.11 -0.09
C ASP A 242 3.72 -6.07 0.56
N ALA A 243 5.01 -5.95 0.12
CA ALA A 243 6.08 -6.78 0.63
C ALA A 243 6.18 -6.69 2.16
N GLY A 244 6.29 -7.85 2.80
CA GLY A 244 6.14 -8.03 4.23
C GLY A 244 4.83 -8.68 4.63
N ALA A 245 3.76 -8.58 3.82
CA ALA A 245 2.56 -9.39 3.98
C ALA A 245 2.87 -10.89 3.81
N TYR A 246 2.06 -11.74 4.42
CA TYR A 246 2.30 -13.19 4.38
C TYR A 246 2.44 -13.70 2.93
N ARG A 247 3.51 -14.42 2.63
CA ARG A 247 3.94 -14.95 1.31
C ARG A 247 4.39 -13.87 0.32
N VAL A 248 4.57 -12.64 0.73
CA VAL A 248 5.10 -11.56 -0.11
C VAL A 248 6.48 -11.12 0.42
N ILE A 249 7.53 -11.71 -0.14
CA ILE A 249 8.91 -11.52 0.30
C ILE A 249 9.51 -10.26 -0.31
N HIS A 250 10.27 -9.49 0.47
CA HIS A 250 10.95 -8.28 0.01
C HIS A 250 11.78 -8.52 -1.26
N GLY A 251 11.63 -7.62 -2.22
CA GLY A 251 12.27 -7.70 -3.53
C GLY A 251 11.64 -8.73 -4.47
N LYS A 252 11.25 -9.92 -3.99
CA LYS A 252 10.57 -10.92 -4.83
C LYS A 252 9.11 -10.54 -5.10
N GLY A 253 8.40 -10.01 -4.10
CA GLY A 253 6.98 -9.64 -4.21
C GLY A 253 6.71 -8.74 -5.41
N ILE A 254 7.52 -7.70 -5.62
CA ILE A 254 7.33 -6.80 -6.77
C ILE A 254 7.60 -7.47 -8.12
N GLN A 255 8.49 -8.46 -8.19
CA GLN A 255 8.69 -9.24 -9.41
C GLN A 255 7.45 -10.10 -9.70
N ASP A 256 6.90 -10.75 -8.67
CA ASP A 256 5.68 -11.55 -8.79
C ASP A 256 4.47 -10.68 -9.18
N GLU A 257 4.35 -9.46 -8.61
CA GLU A 257 3.30 -8.50 -8.95
C GLU A 257 3.37 -8.09 -10.42
N VAL A 258 4.53 -7.64 -10.89
CA VAL A 258 4.73 -7.24 -12.30
C VAL A 258 4.48 -8.42 -13.24
N GLN A 259 4.94 -9.61 -12.90
CA GLN A 259 4.68 -10.81 -13.68
C GLN A 259 3.18 -11.13 -13.77
N SER A 260 2.44 -10.93 -12.67
CA SER A 260 0.98 -11.09 -12.66
C SER A 260 0.29 -10.15 -13.65
N PHE A 261 0.69 -8.90 -13.72
CA PHE A 261 0.16 -7.95 -14.71
C PHE A 261 0.45 -8.37 -16.16
N VAL A 262 1.66 -8.88 -16.42
CA VAL A 262 2.02 -9.40 -17.76
C VAL A 262 1.11 -10.58 -18.14
N GLU A 263 0.88 -11.51 -17.22
CA GLU A 263 0.02 -12.67 -17.45
C GLU A 263 -1.44 -12.26 -17.68
N ILE A 264 -1.96 -11.33 -16.86
CA ILE A 264 -3.35 -10.85 -16.95
C ILE A 264 -3.62 -10.13 -18.27
N LEU A 265 -2.69 -9.32 -18.74
CA LEU A 265 -2.86 -8.53 -19.97
C LEU A 265 -2.44 -9.30 -21.23
N GLY A 266 -1.60 -10.33 -21.10
CA GLY A 266 -1.07 -11.08 -22.24
C GLY A 266 -0.13 -10.27 -23.13
N ASP A 267 0.28 -9.06 -22.72
CA ASP A 267 1.16 -8.14 -23.44
C ASP A 267 2.15 -7.48 -22.47
N GLN A 268 3.39 -7.96 -22.50
CA GLN A 268 4.43 -7.48 -21.59
C GLN A 268 4.76 -6.00 -21.80
N ASP A 269 4.83 -5.56 -23.06
CA ASP A 269 5.21 -4.17 -23.35
C ASP A 269 4.11 -3.20 -22.91
N ALA A 270 2.85 -3.58 -23.08
CA ALA A 270 1.71 -2.80 -22.59
C ALA A 270 1.68 -2.74 -21.05
N ALA A 271 1.86 -3.88 -20.38
CA ALA A 271 1.95 -3.94 -18.92
C ALA A 271 3.07 -3.06 -18.38
N TYR A 272 4.25 -3.15 -19.00
CA TYR A 272 5.43 -2.37 -18.59
C TYR A 272 5.24 -0.87 -18.78
N ARG A 273 4.69 -0.42 -19.92
CA ARG A 273 4.39 1.01 -20.14
C ARG A 273 3.41 1.51 -19.10
N TRP A 274 2.31 0.81 -18.89
CA TRP A 274 1.25 1.19 -17.96
C TRP A 274 1.79 1.34 -16.51
N LEU A 275 2.49 0.34 -16.02
CA LEU A 275 3.07 0.36 -14.67
C LEU A 275 4.18 1.41 -14.50
N THR A 276 5.01 1.64 -15.55
CA THR A 276 6.06 2.67 -15.53
C THR A 276 5.45 4.08 -15.42
N GLU A 277 4.36 4.34 -16.13
CA GLU A 277 3.65 5.63 -16.06
C GLU A 277 3.06 5.87 -14.67
N GLY A 278 2.47 4.83 -14.05
CA GLY A 278 1.95 4.92 -12.70
C GLY A 278 3.05 5.11 -11.65
N GLU A 279 4.14 4.34 -11.73
CA GLU A 279 5.30 4.50 -10.84
C GLU A 279 5.88 5.92 -10.92
N ALA A 280 6.00 6.49 -12.12
CA ALA A 280 6.49 7.84 -12.30
C ALA A 280 5.61 8.88 -11.59
N LYS A 281 4.27 8.68 -11.60
CA LYS A 281 3.33 9.54 -10.84
C LYS A 281 3.52 9.40 -9.34
N ILE A 282 3.67 8.16 -8.84
CA ILE A 282 3.95 7.89 -7.41
C ILE A 282 5.26 8.59 -7.01
N ARG A 283 6.33 8.40 -7.74
CA ARG A 283 7.64 9.04 -7.43
C ARG A 283 7.56 10.56 -7.40
N LYS A 284 6.78 11.16 -8.31
CA LYS A 284 6.61 12.60 -8.38
C LYS A 284 5.78 13.16 -7.23
N LYS A 285 4.72 12.46 -6.83
CA LYS A 285 3.72 12.97 -5.88
C LYS A 285 4.10 12.72 -4.41
N PHE A 286 4.66 11.55 -4.11
CA PHE A 286 4.95 11.11 -2.74
C PHE A 286 6.36 11.52 -2.33
N THR A 287 6.60 12.80 -2.23
CA THR A 287 7.89 13.40 -1.81
C THR A 287 7.68 14.25 -0.57
N HIS A 288 8.71 14.32 0.28
CA HIS A 288 8.69 15.28 1.38
C HIS A 288 8.37 16.68 0.84
N PRO A 289 7.38 17.38 1.38
CA PRO A 289 7.15 18.78 1.01
C PRO A 289 8.42 19.57 1.34
N GLU A 290 8.88 20.38 0.40
CA GLU A 290 9.99 21.28 0.66
C GLU A 290 9.61 22.20 1.82
N LEU A 291 10.46 22.28 2.84
CA LEU A 291 10.30 23.14 4.02
C LEU A 291 10.42 24.61 3.65
#